data_e67f6acf99063c74ccebcc2b77b4a12d
#
_entry.id   e67f6acf99063c74ccebcc2b77b4a12d
#
_cell.length_a   1.000
_cell.length_b   1.000
_cell.length_c   1.000
_cell.angle_alpha   90.00
_cell.angle_beta   90.00
_cell.angle_gamma   90.00
#
_symmetry.space_group_name_H-M   'P 1'
#
loop_
_entity.id
_entity.type
_entity.pdbx_description
1 polymer ?
#
loop_
_entity_poly.entity_id
_entity_poly.type
_entity_poly.pdbx_seq_one_letter_code
_entity_poly.pdbx_strand_id
1 'polypeptide(L)'
;MSVPPIPNDADAPTAEELNPRASEDLRKGQGPEGSVHIGHDHHELPFIRRYIFSTDHKVIGLQFLFTGLVMLGLGGALAMAIRWQLAWPWTEMPLIGNLLFPATGGAMSPEFYTMLFTMHGTIMIFFVIIPMLTGAFGNFLIPLMIGAPDMAFPRLNMIGYWAMVPAIGCVLASFFVEGGGAAAGWTAY
;
A
#
# COMPACT_ATOMS: atom_id res chain seq x y z
N MET A 1 51.82 -11.11 40.53
CA MET A 1 50.39 -11.40 40.70
C MET A 1 50.07 -12.52 39.73
N SER A 2 49.90 -13.76 40.21
CA SER A 2 49.56 -14.93 39.41
C SER A 2 48.06 -14.94 39.19
N VAL A 3 47.64 -14.96 37.95
CA VAL A 3 46.22 -15.11 37.56
C VAL A 3 45.77 -16.51 37.99
N PRO A 4 44.65 -16.66 38.73
CA PRO A 4 44.16 -17.97 39.07
C PRO A 4 43.74 -18.73 37.82
N PRO A 5 43.91 -20.08 37.79
CA PRO A 5 43.57 -20.90 36.63
C PRO A 5 42.03 -20.80 36.37
N ILE A 6 41.67 -20.72 35.10
CA ILE A 6 40.29 -20.78 34.66
C ILE A 6 39.75 -22.18 34.99
N PRO A 7 38.58 -22.30 35.67
CA PRO A 7 37.97 -23.60 35.94
C PRO A 7 37.72 -24.36 34.63
N ASN A 8 38.02 -25.66 34.63
CA ASN A 8 37.83 -26.53 33.50
C ASN A 8 36.32 -26.71 33.29
N ASP A 9 35.83 -26.62 32.06
CA ASP A 9 34.39 -26.77 31.74
C ASP A 9 33.81 -28.14 32.21
N ALA A 10 34.68 -29.12 32.51
CA ALA A 10 34.31 -30.40 33.05
C ALA A 10 33.79 -30.36 34.50
N ASP A 11 34.13 -29.29 35.26
CA ASP A 11 33.76 -29.15 36.67
C ASP A 11 32.56 -28.18 36.85
N ALA A 12 31.96 -27.71 35.75
CA ALA A 12 30.78 -26.89 35.82
C ALA A 12 29.58 -27.75 36.25
N PRO A 13 28.81 -27.35 37.28
CA PRO A 13 27.64 -28.08 37.73
C PRO A 13 26.61 -28.17 36.58
N THR A 14 26.11 -29.38 36.37
CA THR A 14 25.08 -29.59 35.36
C THR A 14 23.80 -28.83 35.68
N ALA A 15 22.99 -28.52 34.68
CA ALA A 15 21.71 -27.79 34.87
C ALA A 15 20.79 -28.53 35.86
N GLU A 16 20.98 -29.85 36.01
CA GLU A 16 20.24 -30.72 36.94
C GLU A 16 20.71 -30.51 38.38
N GLU A 17 22.00 -30.29 38.62
CA GLU A 17 22.57 -30.00 39.95
C GLU A 17 22.23 -28.58 40.43
N LEU A 18 22.11 -27.63 39.51
CA LEU A 18 21.80 -26.23 39.80
C LEU A 18 20.35 -26.02 40.21
N ASN A 19 19.40 -26.82 39.68
CA ASN A 19 18.00 -26.70 40.02
C ASN A 19 17.23 -28.02 39.84
N PRO A 20 17.25 -28.91 40.85
CA PRO A 20 16.57 -30.20 40.78
C PRO A 20 15.06 -30.13 40.54
N ARG A 21 14.41 -29.01 40.91
CA ARG A 21 12.98 -28.81 40.66
C ARG A 21 12.69 -28.53 39.19
N ALA A 22 13.56 -27.77 38.53
CA ALA A 22 13.39 -27.47 37.10
C ALA A 22 13.52 -28.72 36.21
N SER A 23 14.38 -29.66 36.58
CA SER A 23 14.56 -30.93 35.87
C SER A 23 13.35 -31.86 36.06
N GLU A 24 12.71 -31.82 37.23
CA GLU A 24 11.53 -32.61 37.54
C GLU A 24 10.27 -32.05 36.85
N ASP A 25 10.14 -30.74 36.73
CA ASP A 25 9.04 -30.03 36.02
C ASP A 25 9.14 -30.29 34.52
N LEU A 26 10.34 -30.27 33.94
CA LEU A 26 10.55 -30.64 32.53
C LEU A 26 10.18 -32.09 32.25
N ARG A 27 10.47 -33.00 33.20
CA ARG A 27 10.14 -34.42 33.11
C ARG A 27 8.64 -34.71 33.19
N LYS A 28 7.90 -33.86 33.94
CA LYS A 28 6.43 -33.96 34.10
C LYS A 28 5.69 -33.19 33.00
N GLY A 29 6.40 -32.53 32.07
CA GLY A 29 5.79 -31.67 31.04
C GLY A 29 5.18 -30.38 31.62
N GLN A 30 5.49 -30.07 32.88
CA GLN A 30 5.13 -28.82 33.53
C GLN A 30 6.33 -27.88 33.34
N GLY A 31 6.25 -26.95 32.42
CA GLY A 31 7.25 -25.89 32.31
C GLY A 31 7.29 -25.06 33.58
N PRO A 32 8.41 -24.33 33.87
CA PRO A 32 8.55 -23.50 35.06
C PRO A 32 7.33 -22.58 35.19
N GLU A 33 6.75 -22.54 36.40
CA GLU A 33 5.66 -21.62 36.74
C GLU A 33 6.15 -20.19 36.46
N GLY A 34 5.77 -19.62 35.34
CA GLY A 34 6.28 -18.36 34.81
C GLY A 34 6.56 -18.40 33.31
N SER A 35 6.47 -19.55 32.63
CA SER A 35 6.30 -19.55 31.19
C SER A 35 4.99 -18.81 30.92
N VAL A 36 5.12 -17.50 30.66
CA VAL A 36 4.03 -16.74 30.05
C VAL A 36 3.70 -17.49 28.76
N HIS A 37 2.69 -18.35 28.83
CA HIS A 37 1.95 -18.72 27.65
C HIS A 37 1.46 -17.40 27.11
N ILE A 38 2.25 -16.80 26.22
CA ILE A 38 1.72 -15.87 25.24
C ILE A 38 0.80 -16.76 24.41
N GLY A 39 -0.38 -17.03 24.98
CA GLY A 39 -1.50 -17.47 24.22
C GLY A 39 -1.65 -16.38 23.18
N HIS A 40 -1.20 -16.66 21.97
CA HIS A 40 -1.71 -16.01 20.80
C HIS A 40 -3.18 -16.42 20.75
N ASP A 41 -4.00 -15.79 21.61
CA ASP A 41 -5.41 -15.67 21.36
C ASP A 41 -5.48 -14.96 20.01
N HIS A 42 -5.51 -15.78 18.96
CA HIS A 42 -5.90 -15.35 17.63
C HIS A 42 -7.40 -14.99 17.74
N HIS A 43 -7.70 -13.89 18.45
CA HIS A 43 -8.93 -13.17 18.21
C HIS A 43 -8.89 -12.83 16.73
N GLU A 44 -9.61 -13.62 15.97
CA GLU A 44 -9.77 -13.39 14.54
C GLU A 44 -10.35 -12.00 14.39
N LEU A 45 -9.48 -11.04 14.06
CA LEU A 45 -9.91 -9.66 13.84
C LEU A 45 -10.95 -9.68 12.73
N PRO A 46 -12.08 -8.99 12.86
CA PRO A 46 -13.08 -8.93 11.80
C PRO A 46 -12.42 -8.47 10.50
N PHE A 47 -12.88 -9.02 9.38
CA PHE A 47 -12.31 -8.81 8.03
C PHE A 47 -11.98 -7.34 7.75
N ILE A 48 -12.89 -6.42 8.14
CA ILE A 48 -12.73 -4.97 7.96
C ILE A 48 -11.47 -4.46 8.67
N ARG A 49 -11.24 -4.88 9.91
CA ARG A 49 -10.10 -4.43 10.71
C ARG A 49 -8.79 -5.07 10.25
N ARG A 50 -8.86 -6.28 9.70
CA ARG A 50 -7.69 -7.02 9.22
C ARG A 50 -7.20 -6.53 7.86
N TYR A 51 -8.11 -6.19 6.93
CA TYR A 51 -7.76 -5.90 5.54
C TYR A 51 -8.01 -4.43 5.14
N ILE A 52 -8.96 -3.73 5.75
CA ILE A 52 -9.32 -2.36 5.38
C ILE A 52 -8.58 -1.35 6.27
N PHE A 53 -8.70 -1.48 7.60
CA PHE A 53 -8.03 -0.62 8.57
C PHE A 53 -6.83 -1.32 9.24
N SER A 54 -6.04 -2.03 8.44
CA SER A 54 -4.85 -2.70 8.93
C SER A 54 -3.74 -1.71 9.25
N THR A 55 -2.95 -2.03 10.28
CA THR A 55 -1.70 -1.34 10.60
C THR A 55 -0.48 -2.12 10.09
N ASP A 56 -0.68 -3.32 9.55
CA ASP A 56 0.38 -4.14 8.97
C ASP A 56 0.87 -3.51 7.65
N HIS A 57 2.17 -3.21 7.57
CA HIS A 57 2.80 -2.61 6.40
C HIS A 57 2.61 -3.43 5.11
N LYS A 58 2.51 -4.77 5.21
CA LYS A 58 2.29 -5.65 4.06
C LYS A 58 0.89 -5.47 3.49
N VAL A 59 -0.12 -5.40 4.36
CA VAL A 59 -1.52 -5.18 3.94
C VAL A 59 -1.68 -3.79 3.34
N ILE A 60 -1.11 -2.77 3.98
CA ILE A 60 -1.14 -1.39 3.46
C ILE A 60 -0.40 -1.30 2.12
N GLY A 61 0.75 -1.95 1.98
CA GLY A 61 1.47 -2.02 0.70
C GLY A 61 0.64 -2.65 -0.43
N LEU A 62 -0.11 -3.73 -0.13
CA LEU A 62 -1.06 -4.32 -1.08
C LEU A 62 -2.23 -3.39 -1.41
N GLN A 63 -2.77 -2.66 -0.45
CA GLN A 63 -3.82 -1.66 -0.70
C GLN A 63 -3.33 -0.57 -1.67
N PHE A 64 -2.12 -0.03 -1.46
CA PHE A 64 -1.50 0.92 -2.40
C PHE A 64 -1.30 0.29 -3.79
N LEU A 65 -0.83 -0.96 -3.85
CA LEU A 65 -0.61 -1.66 -5.13
C LEU A 65 -1.92 -1.82 -5.91
N PHE A 66 -2.96 -2.37 -5.27
CA PHE A 66 -4.25 -2.58 -5.94
C PHE A 66 -4.89 -1.26 -6.37
N THR A 67 -4.87 -0.25 -5.51
CA THR A 67 -5.40 1.08 -5.85
C THR A 67 -4.60 1.70 -7.00
N GLY A 68 -3.27 1.60 -6.96
CA GLY A 68 -2.41 2.06 -8.06
C GLY A 68 -2.68 1.34 -9.37
N LEU A 69 -2.93 0.01 -9.35
CA LEU A 69 -3.29 -0.75 -10.55
C LEU A 69 -4.65 -0.34 -11.13
N VAL A 70 -5.64 -0.09 -10.29
CA VAL A 70 -6.95 0.44 -10.74
C VAL A 70 -6.77 1.81 -11.38
N MET A 71 -6.02 2.70 -10.74
CA MET A 71 -5.74 4.03 -11.27
C MET A 71 -4.87 3.99 -12.54
N LEU A 72 -3.97 3.00 -12.67
CA LEU A 72 -3.22 2.74 -13.90
C LEU A 72 -4.14 2.36 -15.06
N GLY A 73 -5.12 1.49 -14.80
CA GLY A 73 -6.13 1.13 -15.79
C GLY A 73 -6.94 2.35 -16.25
N LEU A 74 -7.38 3.17 -15.32
CA LEU A 74 -8.12 4.41 -15.61
C LEU A 74 -7.23 5.42 -16.38
N GLY A 75 -6.04 5.70 -15.88
CA GLY A 75 -5.07 6.60 -16.54
C GLY A 75 -4.69 6.09 -17.92
N GLY A 76 -4.53 4.77 -18.09
CA GLY A 76 -4.31 4.13 -19.39
C GLY A 76 -5.48 4.32 -20.35
N ALA A 77 -6.72 4.22 -19.88
CA ALA A 77 -7.89 4.49 -20.69
C ALA A 77 -7.95 5.96 -21.19
N LEU A 78 -7.58 6.92 -20.32
CA LEU A 78 -7.45 8.32 -20.74
C LEU A 78 -6.34 8.49 -21.79
N ALA A 79 -5.21 7.81 -21.64
CA ALA A 79 -4.14 7.82 -22.63
C ALA A 79 -4.60 7.24 -23.98
N MET A 80 -5.39 6.17 -23.95
CA MET A 80 -5.95 5.58 -25.19
C MET A 80 -6.92 6.55 -25.87
N ALA A 81 -7.74 7.28 -25.12
CA ALA A 81 -8.60 8.31 -25.67
C ALA A 81 -7.81 9.46 -26.34
N ILE A 82 -6.72 9.90 -25.70
CA ILE A 82 -5.79 10.90 -26.28
C ILE A 82 -5.20 10.37 -27.58
N ARG A 83 -4.70 9.11 -27.57
CA ARG A 83 -4.11 8.48 -28.76
C ARG A 83 -5.12 8.29 -29.91
N TRP A 84 -6.38 7.97 -29.55
CA TRP A 84 -7.44 7.90 -30.53
C TRP A 84 -7.64 9.23 -31.27
N GLN A 85 -7.79 10.34 -30.51
CA GLN A 85 -7.95 11.68 -31.07
C GLN A 85 -6.79 12.11 -31.96
N LEU A 86 -5.54 11.71 -31.61
CA LEU A 86 -4.36 12.00 -32.42
C LEU A 86 -4.29 11.16 -33.72
N ALA A 87 -4.75 9.92 -33.66
CA ALA A 87 -4.73 9.02 -34.82
C ALA A 87 -5.84 9.34 -35.83
N TRP A 88 -7.03 9.68 -35.33
CA TRP A 88 -8.23 9.98 -36.13
C TRP A 88 -8.91 11.27 -35.66
N PRO A 89 -8.34 12.43 -36.01
CA PRO A 89 -8.88 13.72 -35.59
C PRO A 89 -10.32 13.89 -36.11
N TRP A 90 -11.20 14.42 -35.24
CA TRP A 90 -12.60 14.75 -35.57
C TRP A 90 -13.49 13.56 -35.95
N THR A 91 -13.05 12.34 -35.73
CA THR A 91 -13.87 11.15 -35.92
C THR A 91 -14.59 10.75 -34.63
N GLU A 92 -15.72 10.09 -34.77
CA GLU A 92 -16.47 9.53 -33.65
C GLU A 92 -15.59 8.56 -32.85
N MET A 93 -15.59 8.72 -31.50
CA MET A 93 -14.91 7.79 -30.60
C MET A 93 -15.71 6.50 -30.49
N PRO A 94 -15.11 5.32 -30.71
CA PRO A 94 -15.82 4.06 -30.64
C PRO A 94 -16.36 3.79 -29.23
N LEU A 95 -17.49 3.13 -29.14
CA LEU A 95 -18.19 2.69 -27.94
C LEU A 95 -18.80 3.82 -27.09
N ILE A 96 -18.06 4.89 -26.80
CA ILE A 96 -18.46 5.91 -25.82
C ILE A 96 -18.64 7.31 -26.41
N GLY A 97 -18.27 7.53 -27.68
CA GLY A 97 -18.30 8.85 -28.32
C GLY A 97 -19.67 9.50 -28.26
N ASN A 98 -20.69 8.81 -28.74
CA ASN A 98 -22.07 9.32 -28.74
C ASN A 98 -22.67 9.50 -27.33
N LEU A 99 -22.18 8.75 -26.35
CA LEU A 99 -22.59 8.90 -24.94
C LEU A 99 -21.97 10.14 -24.29
N LEU A 100 -20.68 10.39 -24.55
CA LEU A 100 -19.94 11.49 -23.94
C LEU A 100 -20.06 12.80 -24.73
N PHE A 101 -20.19 12.73 -26.06
CA PHE A 101 -20.15 13.86 -26.97
C PHE A 101 -21.34 13.88 -27.93
N PRO A 102 -22.58 13.83 -27.45
CA PRO A 102 -23.75 13.81 -28.34
C PRO A 102 -23.89 15.10 -29.21
N ALA A 103 -23.42 16.23 -28.67
CA ALA A 103 -23.49 17.52 -29.38
C ALA A 103 -22.52 17.63 -30.56
N THR A 104 -21.44 16.86 -30.58
CA THR A 104 -20.40 16.85 -31.62
C THR A 104 -20.45 15.61 -32.49
N GLY A 105 -21.52 14.82 -32.44
CA GLY A 105 -21.66 13.59 -33.19
C GLY A 105 -20.65 12.53 -32.78
N GLY A 106 -20.29 12.46 -31.50
CA GLY A 106 -19.37 11.48 -30.94
C GLY A 106 -17.89 11.85 -31.03
N ALA A 107 -17.56 13.00 -31.65
CA ALA A 107 -16.16 13.46 -31.74
C ALA A 107 -15.76 14.26 -30.51
N MET A 108 -14.53 14.09 -30.05
CA MET A 108 -13.98 14.78 -28.87
C MET A 108 -13.78 16.28 -29.16
N SER A 109 -14.23 17.14 -28.24
CA SER A 109 -13.96 18.57 -28.33
C SER A 109 -12.52 18.92 -27.93
N PRO A 110 -11.94 20.04 -28.40
CA PRO A 110 -10.60 20.47 -28.01
C PRO A 110 -10.45 20.73 -26.51
N GLU A 111 -11.47 21.27 -25.87
CA GLU A 111 -11.50 21.55 -24.44
C GLU A 111 -11.43 20.24 -23.64
N PHE A 112 -12.21 19.25 -24.05
CA PHE A 112 -12.19 17.92 -23.42
C PHE A 112 -10.86 17.21 -23.63
N TYR A 113 -10.25 17.33 -24.81
CA TYR A 113 -8.91 16.79 -25.08
C TYR A 113 -7.87 17.39 -24.13
N THR A 114 -7.87 18.71 -23.93
CA THR A 114 -6.93 19.39 -23.02
C THR A 114 -7.14 18.97 -21.58
N MET A 115 -8.41 18.80 -21.15
CA MET A 115 -8.73 18.24 -19.84
C MET A 115 -8.23 16.81 -19.69
N LEU A 116 -8.44 15.94 -20.68
CA LEU A 116 -7.96 14.56 -20.65
C LEU A 116 -6.45 14.49 -20.50
N PHE A 117 -5.73 15.31 -21.24
CA PHE A 117 -4.27 15.37 -21.17
C PHE A 117 -3.80 15.75 -19.76
N THR A 118 -4.40 16.77 -19.15
CA THR A 118 -4.09 17.22 -17.80
C THR A 118 -4.43 16.15 -16.76
N MET A 119 -5.62 15.56 -16.84
CA MET A 119 -6.11 14.57 -15.89
C MET A 119 -5.34 13.26 -16.01
N HIS A 120 -4.97 12.84 -17.23
CA HIS A 120 -4.09 11.70 -17.43
C HIS A 120 -2.76 11.90 -16.71
N GLY A 121 -2.08 13.03 -16.92
CA GLY A 121 -0.79 13.32 -16.28
C GLY A 121 -0.90 13.35 -14.74
N THR A 122 -1.93 14.01 -14.22
CA THR A 122 -2.20 14.09 -12.78
C THR A 122 -2.43 12.71 -12.18
N ILE A 123 -3.29 11.90 -12.78
CA ILE A 123 -3.60 10.55 -12.30
C ILE A 123 -2.35 9.66 -12.34
N MET A 124 -1.62 9.67 -13.45
CA MET A 124 -0.46 8.80 -13.62
C MET A 124 0.68 9.15 -12.64
N ILE A 125 0.89 10.42 -12.35
CA ILE A 125 1.96 10.83 -11.44
C ILE A 125 1.53 10.63 -9.98
N PHE A 126 0.41 11.20 -9.56
CA PHE A 126 0.04 11.28 -8.15
C PHE A 126 -0.69 10.05 -7.62
N PHE A 127 -1.39 9.29 -8.47
CA PHE A 127 -2.20 8.14 -8.04
C PHE A 127 -1.72 6.79 -8.60
N VAL A 128 -0.72 6.79 -9.48
CA VAL A 128 -0.09 5.57 -9.97
C VAL A 128 1.38 5.51 -9.54
N ILE A 129 2.25 6.36 -10.10
CA ILE A 129 3.69 6.22 -9.92
C ILE A 129 4.09 6.40 -8.45
N ILE A 130 3.69 7.51 -7.83
CA ILE A 130 4.06 7.81 -6.43
C ILE A 130 3.51 6.75 -5.46
N PRO A 131 2.21 6.41 -5.46
CA PRO A 131 1.69 5.38 -4.58
C PRO A 131 2.30 4.00 -4.81
N MET A 132 2.59 3.62 -6.05
CA MET A 132 3.23 2.33 -6.31
C MET A 132 4.67 2.30 -5.81
N LEU A 133 5.48 3.33 -6.08
CA LEU A 133 6.88 3.35 -5.67
C LEU A 133 7.04 3.53 -4.16
N THR A 134 6.41 4.53 -3.57
CA THR A 134 6.57 4.84 -2.15
C THR A 134 5.60 4.07 -1.27
N GLY A 135 4.35 3.94 -1.69
CA GLY A 135 3.30 3.26 -0.94
C GLY A 135 3.41 1.73 -1.02
N ALA A 136 3.46 1.14 -2.21
CA ALA A 136 3.52 -0.30 -2.34
C ALA A 136 4.95 -0.83 -2.12
N PHE A 137 5.88 -0.49 -3.00
CA PHE A 137 7.25 -1.02 -2.91
C PHE A 137 7.97 -0.55 -1.66
N GLY A 138 7.83 0.71 -1.24
CA GLY A 138 8.43 1.23 -0.02
C GLY A 138 7.99 0.45 1.22
N ASN A 139 6.68 0.16 1.36
CA ASN A 139 6.16 -0.63 2.47
C ASN A 139 6.65 -2.08 2.48
N PHE A 140 6.92 -2.68 1.33
CA PHE A 140 7.47 -4.03 1.26
C PHE A 140 8.99 -4.06 1.44
N LEU A 141 9.71 -3.21 0.68
CA LEU A 141 11.16 -3.33 0.58
C LEU A 141 11.89 -2.72 1.78
N ILE A 142 11.43 -1.56 2.31
CA ILE A 142 12.17 -0.87 3.36
C ILE A 142 12.28 -1.73 4.64
N PRO A 143 11.19 -2.28 5.22
CA PRO A 143 11.30 -3.13 6.40
C PRO A 143 12.14 -4.38 6.13
N LEU A 144 12.02 -4.97 4.93
CA LEU A 144 12.77 -6.16 4.55
C LEU A 144 14.27 -5.88 4.44
N MET A 145 14.66 -4.76 3.83
CA MET A 145 16.06 -4.38 3.64
C MET A 145 16.79 -4.06 4.95
N ILE A 146 16.08 -3.48 5.93
CA ILE A 146 16.66 -3.16 7.23
C ILE A 146 16.47 -4.28 8.27
N GLY A 147 15.76 -5.36 7.92
CA GLY A 147 15.49 -6.49 8.82
C GLY A 147 14.51 -6.14 9.95
N ALA A 148 13.69 -5.11 9.79
CA ALA A 148 12.70 -4.74 10.80
C ALA A 148 11.42 -5.58 10.66
N PRO A 149 10.79 -6.00 11.78
CA PRO A 149 9.57 -6.79 11.74
C PRO A 149 8.35 -5.97 11.27
N ASP A 150 8.35 -4.66 11.49
CA ASP A 150 7.29 -3.73 11.08
C ASP A 150 7.84 -2.32 10.90
N MET A 151 7.00 -1.38 10.43
CA MET A 151 7.35 0.03 10.26
C MET A 151 7.36 0.77 11.62
N ALA A 152 8.17 1.83 11.71
CA ALA A 152 8.29 2.64 12.92
C ALA A 152 6.96 3.34 13.31
N PHE A 153 6.14 3.75 12.31
CA PHE A 153 4.89 4.47 12.53
C PHE A 153 3.72 3.84 11.75
N PRO A 154 3.21 2.66 12.17
CA PRO A 154 2.19 1.92 11.41
C PRO A 154 0.89 2.70 11.22
N ARG A 155 0.48 3.48 12.24
CA ARG A 155 -0.75 4.29 12.18
C ARG A 155 -0.64 5.44 11.17
N LEU A 156 0.51 6.11 11.10
CA LEU A 156 0.74 7.16 10.09
C LEU A 156 0.73 6.61 8.68
N ASN A 157 1.30 5.43 8.48
CA ASN A 157 1.27 4.73 7.21
C ASN A 157 -0.17 4.42 6.77
N MET A 158 -1.00 3.89 7.67
CA MET A 158 -2.43 3.66 7.42
C MET A 158 -3.18 4.95 7.07
N ILE A 159 -2.94 6.03 7.83
CA ILE A 159 -3.57 7.35 7.57
C ILE A 159 -3.14 7.87 6.19
N GLY A 160 -1.88 7.68 5.79
CA GLY A 160 -1.38 8.06 4.47
C GLY A 160 -2.17 7.40 3.33
N TYR A 161 -2.42 6.09 3.44
CA TYR A 161 -3.28 5.39 2.48
C TYR A 161 -4.71 5.95 2.46
N TRP A 162 -5.33 6.09 3.64
CA TRP A 162 -6.71 6.56 3.74
C TRP A 162 -6.90 8.03 3.35
N ALA A 163 -5.87 8.87 3.44
CA ALA A 163 -5.89 10.22 2.91
C ALA A 163 -5.89 10.26 1.37
N MET A 164 -5.27 9.26 0.73
CA MET A 164 -5.26 9.14 -0.74
C MET A 164 -6.64 8.80 -1.30
N VAL A 165 -7.45 8.00 -0.60
CA VAL A 165 -8.76 7.55 -1.09
C VAL A 165 -9.72 8.73 -1.36
N PRO A 166 -9.97 9.66 -0.43
CA PRO A 166 -10.78 10.84 -0.72
C PRO A 166 -10.15 11.76 -1.78
N ALA A 167 -8.82 11.85 -1.85
CA ALA A 167 -8.14 12.62 -2.90
C ALA A 167 -8.45 12.05 -4.29
N ILE A 168 -8.41 10.72 -4.46
CA ILE A 168 -8.86 10.05 -5.69
C ILE A 168 -10.32 10.40 -5.97
N GLY A 169 -11.19 10.32 -4.96
CA GLY A 169 -12.60 10.68 -5.08
C GLY A 169 -12.81 12.11 -5.60
N CYS A 170 -12.07 13.08 -5.06
CA CYS A 170 -12.14 14.47 -5.52
C CYS A 170 -11.67 14.64 -6.98
N VAL A 171 -10.58 13.97 -7.36
CA VAL A 171 -10.06 14.01 -8.74
C VAL A 171 -11.03 13.37 -9.71
N LEU A 172 -11.65 12.25 -9.37
CA LEU A 172 -12.66 11.63 -10.22
C LEU A 172 -13.96 12.43 -10.28
N ALA A 173 -14.37 13.01 -9.16
CA ALA A 173 -15.55 13.88 -9.11
C ALA A 173 -15.39 15.13 -9.98
N SER A 174 -14.16 15.63 -10.17
CA SER A 174 -13.91 16.82 -11.01
C SER A 174 -14.32 16.63 -12.47
N PHE A 175 -14.40 15.40 -12.99
CA PHE A 175 -14.90 15.13 -14.34
C PHE A 175 -16.40 15.46 -14.51
N PHE A 176 -17.15 15.48 -13.42
CA PHE A 176 -18.60 15.66 -13.41
C PHE A 176 -19.04 17.07 -12.96
N VAL A 177 -18.07 17.93 -12.62
CA VAL A 177 -18.35 19.32 -12.23
C VAL A 177 -18.54 20.18 -13.48
N GLU A 178 -19.40 21.20 -13.41
CA GLU A 178 -19.56 22.18 -14.46
C GLU A 178 -18.22 22.86 -14.78
N GLY A 179 -17.82 22.85 -16.05
CA GLY A 179 -16.48 23.25 -16.50
C GLY A 179 -15.47 22.12 -16.58
N GLY A 180 -15.78 20.92 -16.08
CA GLY A 180 -14.93 19.74 -16.17
C GLY A 180 -13.72 19.76 -15.21
N GLY A 181 -12.82 18.79 -15.40
CA GLY A 181 -11.55 18.73 -14.66
C GLY A 181 -10.55 19.79 -15.11
N ALA A 182 -9.42 19.87 -14.41
CA ALA A 182 -8.35 20.81 -14.74
C ALA A 182 -7.86 20.63 -16.19
N ALA A 183 -7.63 21.74 -16.90
CA ALA A 183 -7.24 21.75 -18.31
C ALA A 183 -5.95 22.54 -18.59
N ALA A 184 -5.24 23.01 -17.56
CA ALA A 184 -4.05 23.85 -17.68
C ALA A 184 -2.73 23.10 -17.70
N GLY A 185 -2.75 21.76 -17.77
CA GLY A 185 -1.61 20.92 -17.49
C GLY A 185 -1.48 20.61 -15.99
N TRP A 186 -0.78 19.55 -15.62
CA TRP A 186 -0.62 19.15 -14.22
C TRP A 186 0.19 20.17 -13.39
N THR A 187 1.00 20.98 -14.02
CA THR A 187 1.79 22.05 -13.40
C THR A 187 0.99 23.34 -13.20
N ALA A 188 -0.14 23.51 -13.87
CA ALA A 188 -1.13 24.58 -13.69
C ALA A 188 -0.57 26.02 -13.80
N TYR A 189 0.30 26.27 -14.77
CA TYR A 189 0.75 27.65 -15.10
C TYR A 189 0.47 28.05 -16.54
#